data_be79469b28e940f6e7728ee4f8ccbeda
#
_entry.id   be79469b28e940f6e7728ee4f8ccbeda
#
_cell.length_a   1.000
_cell.length_b   1.000
_cell.length_c   1.000
_cell.angle_alpha   90.00
_cell.angle_beta   90.00
_cell.angle_gamma   90.00
#
_symmetry.space_group_name_H-M   'P 1'
#
loop_
_entity.id
_entity.type
_entity.pdbx_description
1 polymer ?
#
loop_
_entity_poly.entity_id
_entity_poly.type
_entity_poly.pdbx_seq_one_letter_code
_entity_poly.pdbx_strand_id
1 'polypeptide(L)'
;MIMNQITRHSKLLQFITLLIVFFVLCFSVGPSEDNMLWRLPAYLAGVPAILNNSVDFLMFEWIPIEIYNVEIEDYEETALLKEITRSFSGALLFCIELVREILLGGVKTIVAFTSWDYVRENSWAQWPALPWTVVSGSAIALGYALNGKWLAILAGFATIYIAVFGQWEPAMETLSFVMIAAPLSVLLGLFFGVWAYKSRSTEAVLMPLLNIAQTMPHFSYLVPVTVFFGVGDHAGAIATVIFATPPMIRLTLLGLKSVAPEVIEAGIMNGCNKYQLLFKVLIPSERHQILIGVNQVIMQCLAMAVIASFIGAKGLGFNLLLALNQLRIGQALELGICIVLIAVVLDKLSLGWANKQIDYFADLSFMKRHKYPLILGGVLISGILLAYIGSLLFKDGINYFYLIPHNKGITTENFWQSGVDWMVNNWYQGLQGFNKALIIYVLLPMKNAYLSMPVSATFVLVMGVGYIIGGIRSALVVGGFLLFIATTEWWDRALITAYMTTFGVIVSAVIGIVVGSLCAQKAFATKFILLVCDTLQTFPSFIYLIPVIMLFGVTDTS
;
A
#
# COMPACT_ATOMS: atom_id res chain seq x y z
N MET A 1 -40.21 -19.60 1.63
CA MET A 1 -40.15 -18.77 2.86
C MET A 1 -39.98 -19.63 4.13
N ILE A 2 -40.77 -20.70 4.33
CA ILE A 2 -40.71 -21.60 5.49
C ILE A 2 -39.37 -22.34 5.59
N MET A 3 -38.80 -22.84 4.49
CA MET A 3 -37.51 -23.54 4.47
C MET A 3 -36.32 -22.65 4.88
N ASN A 4 -36.38 -21.36 4.54
CA ASN A 4 -35.38 -20.38 4.99
C ASN A 4 -35.51 -20.04 6.49
N GLN A 5 -36.70 -20.11 7.07
CA GLN A 5 -36.89 -19.93 8.51
C GLN A 5 -36.37 -21.13 9.31
N ILE A 6 -36.63 -22.36 8.85
CA ILE A 6 -36.15 -23.59 9.50
C ILE A 6 -34.63 -23.65 9.51
N THR A 7 -33.98 -23.33 8.38
CA THR A 7 -32.50 -23.28 8.31
C THR A 7 -31.89 -22.18 9.17
N ARG A 8 -32.59 -21.04 9.32
CA ARG A 8 -32.15 -19.94 10.19
C ARG A 8 -32.26 -20.29 11.67
N HIS A 9 -33.32 -20.98 12.07
CA HIS A 9 -33.49 -21.48 13.45
C HIS A 9 -32.47 -22.58 13.80
N SER A 10 -32.13 -23.47 12.87
CA SER A 10 -31.12 -24.50 13.09
C SER A 10 -29.72 -23.91 13.27
N LYS A 11 -29.34 -22.90 12.49
CA LYS A 11 -28.05 -22.21 12.65
C LYS A 11 -27.97 -21.42 13.96
N LEU A 12 -29.06 -20.78 14.37
CA LEU A 12 -29.13 -20.08 15.66
C LEU A 12 -28.94 -21.06 16.82
N LEU A 13 -29.62 -22.22 16.76
CA LEU A 13 -29.50 -23.27 17.78
C LEU A 13 -28.05 -23.80 17.83
N GLN A 14 -27.43 -24.04 16.68
CA GLN A 14 -26.01 -24.46 16.58
C GLN A 14 -25.09 -23.43 17.23
N PHE A 15 -25.32 -22.13 16.98
CA PHE A 15 -24.53 -21.05 17.55
C PHE A 15 -24.70 -20.95 19.09
N ILE A 16 -25.92 -21.11 19.61
CA ILE A 16 -26.19 -21.12 21.04
C ILE A 16 -25.50 -22.32 21.69
N THR A 17 -25.61 -23.51 21.08
CA THR A 17 -24.95 -24.72 21.60
C THR A 17 -23.42 -24.54 21.61
N LEU A 18 -22.85 -23.93 20.58
CA LEU A 18 -21.44 -23.64 20.50
C LEU A 18 -20.98 -22.70 21.61
N LEU A 19 -21.73 -21.64 21.90
CA LEU A 19 -21.44 -20.73 23.02
C LEU A 19 -21.51 -21.43 24.37
N ILE A 20 -22.49 -22.29 24.57
CA ILE A 20 -22.61 -23.08 25.83
C ILE A 20 -21.37 -23.97 26.00
N VAL A 21 -20.98 -24.72 24.97
CA VAL A 21 -19.79 -25.58 25.02
C VAL A 21 -18.52 -24.76 25.26
N PHE A 22 -18.38 -23.60 24.59
CA PHE A 22 -17.26 -22.68 24.82
C PHE A 22 -17.16 -22.23 26.27
N PHE A 23 -18.26 -21.76 26.86
CA PHE A 23 -18.26 -21.32 28.25
C PHE A 23 -18.00 -22.48 29.23
N VAL A 24 -18.56 -23.65 28.97
CA VAL A 24 -18.27 -24.84 29.78
C VAL A 24 -16.78 -25.18 29.76
N LEU A 25 -16.14 -25.13 28.59
CA LEU A 25 -14.70 -25.37 28.49
C LEU A 25 -13.88 -24.27 29.18
N CYS A 26 -14.26 -23.01 29.07
CA CYS A 26 -13.57 -21.92 29.78
C CYS A 26 -13.63 -22.07 31.31
N PHE A 27 -14.72 -22.59 31.82
CA PHE A 27 -14.87 -22.81 33.28
C PHE A 27 -14.30 -24.14 33.78
N SER A 28 -14.27 -25.18 32.93
CA SER A 28 -13.79 -26.51 33.30
C SER A 28 -12.28 -26.69 33.16
N VAL A 29 -11.67 -25.96 32.24
CA VAL A 29 -10.23 -26.04 31.97
C VAL A 29 -9.53 -24.90 32.71
N GLY A 30 -8.95 -25.22 33.88
CA GLY A 30 -8.20 -24.24 34.69
C GLY A 30 -6.83 -23.93 34.13
N PRO A 31 -6.24 -22.80 34.54
CA PRO A 31 -4.88 -22.42 34.16
C PRO A 31 -3.85 -23.39 34.75
N SER A 32 -3.25 -24.22 33.93
CA SER A 32 -2.16 -25.13 34.27
C SER A 32 -1.26 -25.29 33.07
N GLU A 33 0.04 -25.05 33.24
CA GLU A 33 1.04 -25.19 32.19
C GLU A 33 1.17 -26.62 31.65
N ASP A 34 0.88 -27.62 32.49
CA ASP A 34 0.91 -29.04 32.12
C ASP A 34 -0.37 -29.51 31.42
N ASN A 35 -1.41 -28.69 31.37
CA ASN A 35 -2.66 -29.05 30.75
C ASN A 35 -2.72 -28.69 29.27
N MET A 36 -2.61 -29.70 28.40
CA MET A 36 -2.71 -29.53 26.93
C MET A 36 -4.00 -28.84 26.46
N LEU A 37 -5.08 -28.93 27.23
CA LEU A 37 -6.33 -28.24 26.93
C LEU A 37 -6.25 -26.75 27.23
N TRP A 38 -5.34 -26.34 28.13
CA TRP A 38 -5.09 -24.93 28.45
C TRP A 38 -4.10 -24.29 27.48
N ARG A 39 -2.94 -24.90 27.31
CA ARG A 39 -1.89 -24.47 26.35
C ARG A 39 -1.24 -25.69 25.74
N LEU A 40 -0.84 -25.59 24.46
CA LEU A 40 -0.04 -26.65 23.84
C LEU A 40 1.38 -26.62 24.40
N PRO A 41 1.96 -27.82 24.68
CA PRO A 41 3.30 -27.91 25.24
C PRO A 41 4.38 -27.37 24.28
N ALA A 42 5.41 -26.74 24.85
CA ALA A 42 6.50 -26.12 24.10
C ALA A 42 7.29 -27.10 23.21
N TYR A 43 7.29 -28.40 23.52
CA TYR A 43 7.99 -29.40 22.67
C TYR A 43 7.32 -29.62 21.29
N LEU A 44 6.08 -29.16 21.09
CA LEU A 44 5.42 -29.10 19.78
C LEU A 44 5.80 -27.85 18.99
N ALA A 45 6.53 -26.90 19.59
CA ALA A 45 6.92 -25.63 19.01
C ALA A 45 8.13 -25.69 18.07
N GLY A 46 8.50 -26.86 17.56
CA GLY A 46 9.61 -27.04 16.58
C GLY A 46 9.36 -26.43 15.19
N VAL A 47 8.11 -25.99 14.91
CA VAL A 47 7.72 -25.43 13.59
C VAL A 47 8.53 -24.20 13.19
N PRO A 48 8.81 -23.21 14.08
CA PRO A 48 9.64 -22.06 13.72
C PRO A 48 11.06 -22.46 13.30
N ALA A 49 11.68 -23.41 14.00
CA ALA A 49 13.01 -23.90 13.65
C ALA A 49 13.03 -24.60 12.28
N ILE A 50 12.00 -25.41 11.99
CA ILE A 50 11.87 -26.07 10.67
C ILE A 50 11.70 -25.01 9.57
N LEU A 51 10.90 -23.97 9.79
CA LEU A 51 10.70 -22.91 8.81
C LEU A 51 11.99 -22.11 8.58
N ASN A 52 12.69 -21.73 9.65
CA ASN A 52 13.97 -21.02 9.52
C ASN A 52 15.01 -21.86 8.78
N ASN A 53 15.20 -23.12 9.17
CA ASN A 53 16.11 -24.03 8.47
C ASN A 53 15.72 -24.22 6.99
N SER A 54 14.41 -24.25 6.68
CA SER A 54 13.95 -24.37 5.29
C SER A 54 14.27 -23.11 4.48
N VAL A 55 14.13 -21.92 5.07
CA VAL A 55 14.50 -20.64 4.42
C VAL A 55 16.01 -20.58 4.24
N ASP A 56 16.78 -20.91 5.26
CA ASP A 56 18.25 -20.92 5.21
C ASP A 56 18.75 -21.90 4.13
N PHE A 57 18.17 -23.10 4.07
CA PHE A 57 18.47 -24.07 3.01
C PHE A 57 18.20 -23.50 1.61
N LEU A 58 17.02 -22.87 1.41
CA LEU A 58 16.65 -22.26 0.12
C LEU A 58 17.58 -21.11 -0.29
N MET A 59 18.03 -20.32 0.68
CA MET A 59 18.81 -19.11 0.41
C MET A 59 20.32 -19.35 0.30
N PHE A 60 20.84 -20.39 0.97
CA PHE A 60 22.28 -20.58 1.09
C PHE A 60 22.78 -21.92 0.54
N GLU A 61 21.92 -22.96 0.48
CA GLU A 61 22.35 -24.31 0.13
C GLU A 61 21.66 -24.87 -1.13
N TRP A 62 20.48 -24.35 -1.50
CA TRP A 62 19.70 -24.92 -2.60
C TRP A 62 20.32 -24.55 -3.96
N ILE A 63 20.76 -25.57 -4.70
CA ILE A 63 21.45 -25.46 -6.00
C ILE A 63 22.67 -24.51 -5.85
N PRO A 64 23.76 -24.99 -5.23
CA PRO A 64 24.98 -24.19 -5.08
C PRO A 64 25.59 -23.88 -6.44
N ILE A 65 26.01 -22.62 -6.61
CA ILE A 65 26.74 -22.14 -7.80
C ILE A 65 27.97 -21.37 -7.33
N GLU A 66 29.05 -21.48 -8.11
CA GLU A 66 30.27 -20.69 -7.87
C GLU A 66 30.21 -19.41 -8.69
N ILE A 67 30.40 -18.26 -8.03
CA ILE A 67 30.45 -16.96 -8.68
C ILE A 67 31.75 -16.28 -8.33
N TYR A 68 32.43 -15.73 -9.34
CA TYR A 68 33.63 -14.95 -9.14
C TYR A 68 33.28 -13.61 -8.48
N ASN A 69 33.77 -13.40 -7.26
CA ASN A 69 33.60 -12.16 -6.52
C ASN A 69 34.80 -11.24 -6.77
N VAL A 70 34.54 -10.11 -7.42
CA VAL A 70 35.56 -9.14 -7.82
C VAL A 70 36.22 -8.44 -6.61
N GLU A 71 35.52 -8.35 -5.48
CA GLU A 71 36.04 -7.70 -4.26
C GLU A 71 37.07 -8.58 -3.51
N ILE A 72 36.87 -9.89 -3.59
CA ILE A 72 37.76 -10.85 -2.90
C ILE A 72 38.75 -11.51 -3.89
N GLU A 73 38.60 -11.23 -5.19
CA GLU A 73 39.36 -11.85 -6.29
C GLU A 73 39.34 -13.40 -6.27
N ASP A 74 38.25 -14.00 -5.76
CA ASP A 74 38.10 -15.45 -5.59
C ASP A 74 36.64 -15.88 -5.90
N TYR A 75 36.40 -17.21 -6.04
CA TYR A 75 35.11 -17.80 -6.24
C TYR A 75 34.39 -18.00 -4.90
N GLU A 76 33.17 -17.45 -4.81
CA GLU A 76 32.27 -17.64 -3.66
C GLU A 76 31.15 -18.61 -4.03
N GLU A 77 30.93 -19.63 -3.21
CA GLU A 77 29.76 -20.51 -3.35
C GLU A 77 28.51 -19.78 -2.86
N THR A 78 27.52 -19.66 -3.71
CA THR A 78 26.20 -19.07 -3.36
C THR A 78 25.07 -19.94 -3.91
N ALA A 79 23.88 -19.84 -3.31
CA ALA A 79 22.71 -20.50 -3.86
C ALA A 79 22.17 -19.78 -5.11
N LEU A 80 21.75 -20.56 -6.12
CA LEU A 80 21.16 -20.02 -7.34
C LEU A 80 20.00 -19.08 -7.09
N LEU A 81 19.16 -19.40 -6.09
CA LEU A 81 18.01 -18.56 -5.74
C LEU A 81 18.46 -17.17 -5.23
N LYS A 82 19.49 -17.10 -4.41
CA LYS A 82 20.05 -15.85 -3.90
C LYS A 82 20.58 -14.98 -5.03
N GLU A 83 21.21 -15.57 -6.04
CA GLU A 83 21.74 -14.83 -7.18
C GLU A 83 20.62 -14.32 -8.12
N ILE A 84 19.60 -15.14 -8.37
CA ILE A 84 18.42 -14.71 -9.14
C ILE A 84 17.72 -13.54 -8.42
N THR A 85 17.55 -13.61 -7.11
CA THR A 85 16.89 -12.54 -6.34
C THR A 85 17.73 -11.27 -6.31
N ARG A 86 19.06 -11.37 -6.19
CA ARG A 86 19.99 -10.24 -6.26
C ARG A 86 20.00 -9.58 -7.64
N SER A 87 20.06 -10.37 -8.71
CA SER A 87 20.03 -9.85 -10.08
C SER A 87 18.72 -9.12 -10.37
N PHE A 88 17.58 -9.68 -9.93
CA PHE A 88 16.29 -9.02 -10.06
C PHE A 88 16.21 -7.72 -9.24
N SER A 89 16.73 -7.74 -8.00
CA SER A 89 16.85 -6.56 -7.14
C SER A 89 17.69 -5.48 -7.80
N GLY A 90 18.85 -5.84 -8.37
CA GLY A 90 19.74 -4.92 -9.07
C GLY A 90 19.08 -4.26 -10.27
N ALA A 91 18.37 -5.03 -11.10
CA ALA A 91 17.63 -4.50 -12.23
C ALA A 91 16.53 -3.52 -11.81
N LEU A 92 15.80 -3.84 -10.74
CA LEU A 92 14.76 -2.97 -10.22
C LEU A 92 15.34 -1.68 -9.60
N LEU A 93 16.43 -1.82 -8.83
CA LEU A 93 17.16 -0.68 -8.26
C LEU A 93 17.65 0.26 -9.36
N PHE A 94 18.24 -0.28 -10.43
CA PHE A 94 18.64 0.51 -11.59
C PHE A 94 17.49 1.32 -12.18
N CYS A 95 16.30 0.72 -12.33
CA CYS A 95 15.12 1.44 -12.84
C CYS A 95 14.68 2.57 -11.90
N ILE A 96 14.70 2.33 -10.56
CA ILE A 96 14.32 3.34 -9.57
C ILE A 96 15.36 4.48 -9.57
N GLU A 97 16.65 4.15 -9.59
CA GLU A 97 17.72 5.14 -9.63
C GLU A 97 17.69 5.98 -10.90
N LEU A 98 17.40 5.37 -12.04
CA LEU A 98 17.24 6.10 -13.29
C LEU A 98 16.15 7.16 -13.20
N VAL A 99 14.96 6.81 -12.67
CA VAL A 99 13.87 7.78 -12.49
C VAL A 99 14.24 8.84 -11.46
N ARG A 100 14.90 8.44 -10.37
CA ARG A 100 15.38 9.37 -9.33
C ARG A 100 16.41 10.36 -9.88
N GLU A 101 17.36 9.90 -10.72
CA GLU A 101 18.33 10.78 -11.35
C GLU A 101 17.68 11.77 -12.35
N ILE A 102 16.67 11.33 -13.11
CA ILE A 102 15.89 12.24 -13.97
C ILE A 102 15.23 13.35 -13.14
N LEU A 103 14.71 13.01 -11.95
CA LEU A 103 13.95 13.94 -11.11
C LEU A 103 14.85 14.82 -10.23
N LEU A 104 15.99 14.31 -9.75
CA LEU A 104 16.81 14.96 -8.70
C LEU A 104 18.28 15.24 -9.07
N GLY A 105 18.96 14.28 -9.70
CA GLY A 105 20.42 14.31 -9.82
C GLY A 105 20.94 14.60 -11.24
N GLY A 106 20.08 14.49 -12.25
CA GLY A 106 20.50 14.46 -13.64
C GLY A 106 21.04 13.09 -14.06
N VAL A 107 20.92 12.79 -15.34
CA VAL A 107 21.18 11.44 -15.89
C VAL A 107 22.68 11.23 -16.09
N LYS A 108 23.33 10.64 -15.12
CA LYS A 108 24.73 10.18 -15.23
C LYS A 108 24.82 8.76 -15.76
N THR A 109 23.83 7.93 -15.51
CA THR A 109 23.85 6.48 -15.68
C THR A 109 23.56 6.04 -17.12
N ILE A 110 22.76 6.78 -17.89
CA ILE A 110 22.48 6.43 -19.30
C ILE A 110 23.76 6.47 -20.16
N VAL A 111 24.67 7.37 -19.83
CA VAL A 111 25.94 7.50 -20.57
C VAL A 111 26.92 6.38 -20.23
N ALA A 112 26.89 5.87 -19.00
CA ALA A 112 27.73 4.74 -18.59
C ALA A 112 27.36 3.43 -19.29
N PHE A 113 26.12 3.28 -19.77
CA PHE A 113 25.65 2.07 -20.47
C PHE A 113 26.07 2.02 -21.95
N THR A 114 26.40 3.16 -22.53
CA THR A 114 26.74 3.27 -23.96
C THR A 114 28.24 3.37 -24.24
N SER A 115 29.07 3.53 -23.21
CA SER A 115 30.52 3.69 -23.40
C SER A 115 31.35 3.22 -22.24
N TRP A 116 32.30 2.39 -22.53
CA TRP A 116 33.38 1.93 -21.67
C TRP A 116 34.05 3.07 -20.88
N ASP A 117 34.79 2.77 -19.83
CA ASP A 117 35.46 3.64 -18.84
C ASP A 117 35.94 5.04 -19.26
N TYR A 118 36.11 5.28 -20.55
CA TYR A 118 36.59 6.53 -21.11
C TYR A 118 35.64 7.74 -20.96
N VAL A 119 34.33 7.49 -20.77
CA VAL A 119 33.31 8.56 -20.67
C VAL A 119 33.12 9.03 -19.22
N ARG A 120 33.63 8.28 -18.25
CA ARG A 120 33.53 8.63 -16.82
C ARG A 120 34.31 9.90 -16.44
N GLU A 121 35.31 10.30 -17.24
CA GLU A 121 36.13 11.50 -17.02
C GLU A 121 35.67 12.74 -17.80
N ASN A 122 34.82 12.62 -18.81
CA ASN A 122 34.36 13.74 -19.63
C ASN A 122 32.98 14.26 -19.21
N SER A 123 32.99 15.32 -18.44
CA SER A 123 31.89 15.95 -17.73
C SER A 123 30.82 16.69 -18.59
N TRP A 124 30.87 16.63 -19.92
CA TRP A 124 29.98 17.42 -20.77
C TRP A 124 28.72 16.69 -21.27
N ALA A 125 28.49 15.48 -20.86
CA ALA A 125 27.31 14.69 -21.23
C ALA A 125 26.31 14.50 -20.08
N GLN A 126 26.32 15.33 -19.02
CA GLN A 126 25.35 15.27 -17.93
C GLN A 126 24.09 16.05 -18.32
N TRP A 127 23.00 15.32 -18.57
CA TRP A 127 21.68 15.93 -18.66
C TRP A 127 21.27 16.39 -17.26
N PRO A 128 20.94 17.70 -17.08
CA PRO A 128 20.52 18.19 -15.76
C PRO A 128 19.21 17.55 -15.33
N ALA A 129 19.00 17.44 -14.01
CA ALA A 129 17.73 17.00 -13.43
C ALA A 129 16.58 17.90 -13.90
N LEU A 130 15.36 17.38 -13.85
CA LEU A 130 14.19 18.19 -14.19
C LEU A 130 13.98 19.29 -13.15
N PRO A 131 13.89 20.57 -13.55
CA PRO A 131 13.54 21.64 -12.62
C PRO A 131 12.21 21.36 -11.93
N TRP A 132 12.07 21.74 -10.67
CA TRP A 132 10.80 21.58 -9.96
C TRP A 132 9.64 22.30 -10.65
N THR A 133 9.92 23.42 -11.33
CA THR A 133 8.95 24.18 -12.14
C THR A 133 8.39 23.37 -13.30
N VAL A 134 9.21 22.52 -13.93
CA VAL A 134 8.79 21.61 -15.01
C VAL A 134 7.89 20.51 -14.47
N VAL A 135 8.27 19.89 -13.36
CA VAL A 135 7.47 18.83 -12.74
C VAL A 135 6.12 19.38 -12.26
N SER A 136 6.13 20.53 -11.58
CA SER A 136 4.91 21.21 -11.12
C SER A 136 4.01 21.63 -12.29
N GLY A 137 4.58 22.24 -13.32
CA GLY A 137 3.85 22.62 -14.52
C GLY A 137 3.25 21.41 -15.25
N SER A 138 3.98 20.29 -15.29
CA SER A 138 3.48 19.04 -15.88
C SER A 138 2.31 18.46 -15.07
N ALA A 139 2.39 18.49 -13.74
CA ALA A 139 1.30 18.05 -12.86
C ALA A 139 0.05 18.94 -13.03
N ILE A 140 0.22 20.27 -13.14
CA ILE A 140 -0.85 21.23 -13.42
C ILE A 140 -1.51 20.94 -14.78
N ALA A 141 -0.68 20.77 -15.83
CA ALA A 141 -1.15 20.48 -17.18
C ALA A 141 -1.92 19.16 -17.26
N LEU A 142 -1.41 18.11 -16.62
CA LEU A 142 -2.10 16.82 -16.52
C LEU A 142 -3.42 16.95 -15.74
N GLY A 143 -3.41 17.66 -14.62
CA GLY A 143 -4.62 17.92 -13.84
C GLY A 143 -5.69 18.64 -14.67
N TYR A 144 -5.30 19.68 -15.42
CA TYR A 144 -6.21 20.38 -16.32
C TYR A 144 -6.72 19.48 -17.44
N ALA A 145 -5.86 18.63 -18.01
CA ALA A 145 -6.22 17.74 -19.10
C ALA A 145 -7.20 16.63 -18.67
N LEU A 146 -7.14 16.17 -17.41
CA LEU A 146 -7.90 15.01 -16.93
C LEU A 146 -9.20 15.40 -16.25
N ASN A 147 -9.20 16.42 -15.39
CA ASN A 147 -10.38 16.80 -14.59
C ASN A 147 -10.60 18.32 -14.49
N GLY A 148 -9.97 19.09 -15.38
CA GLY A 148 -10.20 20.52 -15.51
C GLY A 148 -9.48 21.37 -14.44
N LYS A 149 -9.96 22.63 -14.29
CA LYS A 149 -9.25 23.66 -13.51
C LYS A 149 -9.05 23.35 -12.03
N TRP A 150 -9.98 22.66 -11.39
CA TRP A 150 -9.89 22.36 -9.97
C TRP A 150 -8.76 21.37 -9.65
N LEU A 151 -8.59 20.34 -10.47
CA LEU A 151 -7.50 19.39 -10.30
C LEU A 151 -6.15 20.05 -10.66
N ALA A 152 -6.12 20.94 -11.63
CA ALA A 152 -4.93 21.71 -11.95
C ALA A 152 -4.49 22.61 -10.77
N ILE A 153 -5.43 23.28 -10.12
CA ILE A 153 -5.16 24.09 -8.92
C ILE A 153 -4.65 23.23 -7.78
N LEU A 154 -5.29 22.08 -7.53
CA LEU A 154 -4.88 21.14 -6.49
C LEU A 154 -3.45 20.61 -6.74
N ALA A 155 -3.16 20.18 -7.96
CA ALA A 155 -1.84 19.67 -8.34
C ALA A 155 -0.76 20.77 -8.23
N GLY A 156 -1.08 22.00 -8.65
CA GLY A 156 -0.21 23.16 -8.50
C GLY A 156 0.05 23.49 -7.03
N PHE A 157 -0.99 23.56 -6.23
CA PHE A 157 -0.86 23.81 -4.80
C PHE A 157 0.01 22.74 -4.11
N ALA A 158 -0.24 21.46 -4.39
CA ALA A 158 0.49 20.35 -3.79
C ALA A 158 2.00 20.41 -4.14
N THR A 159 2.32 20.56 -5.43
CA THR A 159 3.72 20.58 -5.88
C THR A 159 4.47 21.83 -5.43
N ILE A 160 3.82 23.01 -5.42
CA ILE A 160 4.40 24.25 -4.91
C ILE A 160 4.60 24.15 -3.40
N TYR A 161 3.62 23.61 -2.65
CA TYR A 161 3.76 23.37 -1.21
C TYR A 161 4.99 22.51 -0.92
N ILE A 162 5.13 21.35 -1.56
CA ILE A 162 6.26 20.45 -1.37
C ILE A 162 7.60 21.14 -1.67
N ALA A 163 7.66 21.94 -2.75
CA ALA A 163 8.87 22.64 -3.14
C ALA A 163 9.25 23.76 -2.15
N VAL A 164 8.29 24.58 -1.76
CA VAL A 164 8.51 25.75 -0.87
C VAL A 164 8.86 25.31 0.55
N PHE A 165 8.25 24.22 1.04
CA PHE A 165 8.52 23.69 2.38
C PHE A 165 9.73 22.75 2.45
N GLY A 166 10.58 22.72 1.41
CA GLY A 166 11.86 22.00 1.43
C GLY A 166 11.73 20.47 1.40
N GLN A 167 10.54 19.94 1.12
CA GLN A 167 10.28 18.49 1.07
C GLN A 167 10.36 17.93 -0.36
N TRP A 168 10.97 18.68 -1.29
CA TRP A 168 11.04 18.31 -2.70
C TRP A 168 11.83 17.02 -2.94
N GLU A 169 13.03 16.93 -2.38
CA GLU A 169 13.91 15.79 -2.56
C GLU A 169 13.26 14.48 -2.06
N PRO A 170 12.82 14.35 -0.80
CA PRO A 170 12.18 13.12 -0.32
C PRO A 170 10.84 12.84 -1.03
N ALA A 171 10.14 13.87 -1.52
CA ALA A 171 8.93 13.69 -2.31
C ALA A 171 9.23 13.07 -3.70
N MET A 172 10.29 13.50 -4.36
CA MET A 172 10.72 12.94 -5.65
C MET A 172 11.30 11.53 -5.49
N GLU A 173 11.99 11.24 -4.38
CA GLU A 173 12.39 9.86 -4.03
C GLU A 173 11.17 8.94 -3.91
N THR A 174 10.16 9.35 -3.16
CA THR A 174 8.90 8.60 -3.03
C THR A 174 8.20 8.44 -4.39
N LEU A 175 8.17 9.50 -5.19
CA LEU A 175 7.56 9.47 -6.51
C LEU A 175 8.31 8.54 -7.48
N SER A 176 9.64 8.55 -7.48
CA SER A 176 10.45 7.65 -8.32
C SER A 176 10.17 6.19 -8.02
N PHE A 177 10.05 5.85 -6.75
CA PHE A 177 9.68 4.53 -6.27
C PHE A 177 8.29 4.11 -6.79
N VAL A 178 7.28 4.97 -6.63
CA VAL A 178 5.89 4.69 -7.07
C VAL A 178 5.81 4.61 -8.59
N MET A 179 6.55 5.43 -9.32
CA MET A 179 6.57 5.43 -10.80
C MET A 179 7.09 4.12 -11.40
N ILE A 180 7.85 3.33 -10.65
CA ILE A 180 8.30 2.00 -11.07
C ILE A 180 7.39 0.90 -10.53
N ALA A 181 7.06 0.95 -9.24
CA ALA A 181 6.26 -0.09 -8.59
C ALA A 181 4.83 -0.16 -9.15
N ALA A 182 4.16 0.98 -9.39
CA ALA A 182 2.77 0.97 -9.84
C ALA A 182 2.60 0.42 -11.27
N PRO A 183 3.36 0.86 -12.30
CA PRO A 183 3.26 0.25 -13.63
C PRO A 183 3.59 -1.24 -13.63
N LEU A 184 4.59 -1.69 -12.87
CA LEU A 184 4.95 -3.10 -12.76
C LEU A 184 3.81 -3.91 -12.14
N SER A 185 3.20 -3.41 -11.07
CA SER A 185 2.02 -4.03 -10.44
C SER A 185 0.82 -4.10 -11.39
N VAL A 186 0.59 -3.04 -12.17
CA VAL A 186 -0.48 -3.00 -13.18
C VAL A 186 -0.24 -4.03 -14.27
N LEU A 187 0.98 -4.11 -14.80
CA LEU A 187 1.35 -5.07 -15.85
C LEU A 187 1.18 -6.52 -15.36
N LEU A 188 1.68 -6.84 -14.17
CA LEU A 188 1.51 -8.16 -13.56
C LEU A 188 0.03 -8.44 -13.28
N GLY A 189 -0.70 -7.45 -12.78
CA GLY A 189 -2.12 -7.57 -12.50
C GLY A 189 -2.97 -7.83 -13.74
N LEU A 190 -2.70 -7.13 -14.83
CA LEU A 190 -3.31 -7.37 -16.13
C LEU A 190 -2.96 -8.76 -16.67
N PHE A 191 -1.69 -9.14 -16.62
CA PHE A 191 -1.23 -10.43 -17.10
C PHE A 191 -1.93 -11.61 -16.40
N PHE A 192 -1.85 -11.64 -15.06
CA PHE A 192 -2.48 -12.71 -14.28
C PHE A 192 -4.00 -12.64 -14.30
N GLY A 193 -4.61 -11.46 -14.36
CA GLY A 193 -6.06 -11.29 -14.49
C GLY A 193 -6.60 -11.82 -15.82
N VAL A 194 -5.92 -11.54 -16.92
CA VAL A 194 -6.25 -12.09 -18.24
C VAL A 194 -6.00 -13.61 -18.28
N TRP A 195 -4.94 -14.07 -17.65
CA TRP A 195 -4.67 -15.52 -17.58
C TRP A 195 -5.77 -16.25 -16.79
N ALA A 196 -6.17 -15.72 -15.65
CA ALA A 196 -7.29 -16.26 -14.87
C ALA A 196 -8.62 -16.24 -15.66
N TYR A 197 -8.88 -15.19 -16.43
CA TYR A 197 -10.04 -15.13 -17.32
C TYR A 197 -10.06 -16.24 -18.39
N LYS A 198 -8.89 -16.57 -18.97
CA LYS A 198 -8.76 -17.59 -20.01
C LYS A 198 -8.75 -19.03 -19.48
N SER A 199 -8.38 -19.26 -18.22
CA SER A 199 -8.18 -20.58 -17.64
C SER A 199 -8.91 -20.70 -16.31
N ARG A 200 -9.93 -21.54 -16.26
CA ARG A 200 -10.70 -21.84 -15.05
C ARG A 200 -9.84 -22.48 -13.94
N SER A 201 -8.84 -23.27 -14.32
CA SER A 201 -7.90 -23.86 -13.36
C SER A 201 -7.01 -22.79 -12.73
N THR A 202 -6.51 -21.84 -13.53
CA THR A 202 -5.73 -20.70 -13.03
C THR A 202 -6.56 -19.84 -12.09
N GLU A 203 -7.81 -19.55 -12.43
CA GLU A 203 -8.73 -18.82 -11.56
C GLU A 203 -8.93 -19.55 -10.23
N ALA A 204 -9.18 -20.87 -10.27
CA ALA A 204 -9.45 -21.67 -9.08
C ALA A 204 -8.25 -21.71 -8.10
N VAL A 205 -7.02 -21.62 -8.58
CA VAL A 205 -5.81 -21.54 -7.75
C VAL A 205 -5.53 -20.10 -7.31
N LEU A 206 -5.67 -19.15 -8.23
CA LEU A 206 -5.28 -17.76 -7.99
C LEU A 206 -6.21 -17.07 -6.99
N MET A 207 -7.52 -17.30 -7.06
CA MET A 207 -8.50 -16.62 -6.19
C MET A 207 -8.27 -16.88 -4.69
N PRO A 208 -8.01 -18.11 -4.20
CA PRO A 208 -7.64 -18.34 -2.82
C PRO A 208 -6.33 -17.63 -2.42
N LEU A 209 -5.31 -17.66 -3.30
CA LEU A 209 -4.04 -16.95 -3.04
C LEU A 209 -4.24 -15.44 -2.91
N LEU A 210 -5.07 -14.84 -3.79
CA LEU A 210 -5.41 -13.42 -3.69
C LEU A 210 -6.18 -13.09 -2.41
N ASN A 211 -7.05 -13.99 -1.95
CA ASN A 211 -7.75 -13.82 -0.67
C ASN A 211 -6.75 -13.78 0.49
N ILE A 212 -5.81 -14.71 0.55
CA ILE A 212 -4.75 -14.73 1.56
C ILE A 212 -3.90 -13.45 1.45
N ALA A 213 -3.43 -13.11 0.26
CA ALA A 213 -2.62 -11.93 0.04
C ALA A 213 -3.32 -10.63 0.50
N GLN A 214 -4.61 -10.47 0.27
CA GLN A 214 -5.33 -9.26 0.70
C GLN A 214 -5.71 -9.23 2.19
N THR A 215 -5.69 -10.37 2.88
CA THR A 215 -5.93 -10.43 4.32
C THR A 215 -4.65 -10.27 5.14
N MET A 216 -3.48 -10.48 4.53
CA MET A 216 -2.20 -10.30 5.22
C MET A 216 -1.96 -8.83 5.56
N PRO A 217 -1.51 -8.51 6.79
CA PRO A 217 -1.09 -7.15 7.15
C PRO A 217 0.08 -6.68 6.27
N HIS A 218 0.11 -5.39 5.95
CA HIS A 218 1.14 -4.78 5.08
C HIS A 218 2.57 -5.09 5.54
N PHE A 219 2.83 -5.03 6.85
CA PHE A 219 4.13 -5.33 7.43
C PHE A 219 4.60 -6.78 7.22
N SER A 220 3.66 -7.73 7.09
CA SER A 220 4.01 -9.13 6.89
C SER A 220 4.70 -9.40 5.56
N TYR A 221 4.56 -8.51 4.58
CA TYR A 221 5.27 -8.60 3.30
C TYR A 221 6.73 -8.21 3.41
N LEU A 222 7.07 -7.33 4.36
CA LEU A 222 8.44 -6.84 4.50
C LEU A 222 9.40 -7.95 4.92
N VAL A 223 8.98 -8.82 5.84
CA VAL A 223 9.85 -9.86 6.41
C VAL A 223 10.39 -10.81 5.34
N PRO A 224 9.56 -11.52 4.55
CA PRO A 224 10.09 -12.40 3.52
C PRO A 224 10.86 -11.64 2.44
N VAL A 225 10.44 -10.42 2.10
CA VAL A 225 11.14 -9.63 1.08
C VAL A 225 12.53 -9.22 1.56
N THR A 226 12.70 -8.83 2.82
CA THR A 226 14.05 -8.51 3.34
C THR A 226 14.96 -9.72 3.36
N VAL A 227 14.44 -10.91 3.66
CA VAL A 227 15.22 -12.15 3.65
C VAL A 227 15.70 -12.49 2.23
N PHE A 228 14.81 -12.42 1.23
CA PHE A 228 15.14 -12.85 -0.13
C PHE A 228 15.83 -11.77 -0.98
N PHE A 229 15.53 -10.49 -0.75
CA PHE A 229 15.98 -9.39 -1.61
C PHE A 229 16.86 -8.36 -0.89
N GLY A 230 17.04 -8.48 0.45
CA GLY A 230 17.80 -7.53 1.23
C GLY A 230 16.97 -6.34 1.71
N VAL A 231 17.65 -5.23 2.08
CA VAL A 231 17.05 -4.00 2.62
C VAL A 231 17.28 -2.82 1.67
N GLY A 232 16.36 -1.86 1.66
CA GLY A 232 16.48 -0.64 0.86
C GLY A 232 15.37 -0.47 -0.18
N ASP A 233 15.60 0.44 -1.14
CA ASP A 233 14.59 0.86 -2.13
C ASP A 233 14.07 -0.29 -3.00
N HIS A 234 14.96 -1.19 -3.44
CA HIS A 234 14.59 -2.35 -4.25
C HIS A 234 13.70 -3.35 -3.50
N ALA A 235 14.05 -3.65 -2.25
CA ALA A 235 13.25 -4.54 -1.42
C ALA A 235 11.86 -3.93 -1.13
N GLY A 236 11.83 -2.63 -0.80
CA GLY A 236 10.59 -1.88 -0.66
C GLY A 236 9.71 -1.93 -1.91
N ALA A 237 10.30 -1.76 -3.10
CA ALA A 237 9.57 -1.82 -4.37
C ALA A 237 9.01 -3.22 -4.65
N ILE A 238 9.77 -4.28 -4.39
CA ILE A 238 9.30 -5.67 -4.53
C ILE A 238 8.12 -5.95 -3.60
N ALA A 239 8.24 -5.58 -2.31
CA ALA A 239 7.16 -5.71 -1.35
C ALA A 239 5.90 -4.95 -1.82
N THR A 240 6.09 -3.74 -2.37
CA THR A 240 5.01 -2.93 -2.91
C THR A 240 4.35 -3.59 -4.12
N VAL A 241 5.12 -4.12 -5.06
CA VAL A 241 4.60 -4.82 -6.24
C VAL A 241 3.80 -6.06 -5.83
N ILE A 242 4.31 -6.87 -4.92
CA ILE A 242 3.61 -8.05 -4.42
C ILE A 242 2.28 -7.67 -3.76
N PHE A 243 2.29 -6.60 -2.95
CA PHE A 243 1.11 -6.13 -2.22
C PHE A 243 0.07 -5.45 -3.12
N ALA A 244 0.51 -4.65 -4.11
CA ALA A 244 -0.39 -3.86 -4.97
C ALA A 244 -0.96 -4.66 -6.16
N THR A 245 -0.37 -5.79 -6.54
CA THR A 245 -0.81 -6.61 -7.67
C THR A 245 -2.17 -7.32 -7.46
N PRO A 246 -2.51 -7.90 -6.29
CA PRO A 246 -3.75 -8.64 -6.06
C PRO A 246 -5.05 -7.90 -6.41
N PRO A 247 -5.30 -6.65 -6.03
CA PRO A 247 -6.50 -5.92 -6.42
C PRO A 247 -6.61 -5.74 -7.94
N MET A 248 -5.48 -5.47 -8.61
CA MET A 248 -5.46 -5.32 -10.06
C MET A 248 -5.86 -6.62 -10.78
N ILE A 249 -5.35 -7.77 -10.33
CA ILE A 249 -5.76 -9.08 -10.85
C ILE A 249 -7.27 -9.25 -10.73
N ARG A 250 -7.79 -8.99 -9.53
CA ARG A 250 -9.22 -9.16 -9.23
C ARG A 250 -10.11 -8.25 -10.07
N LEU A 251 -9.76 -6.96 -10.18
CA LEU A 251 -10.53 -6.00 -10.96
C LEU A 251 -10.43 -6.26 -12.46
N THR A 252 -9.28 -6.72 -12.95
CA THR A 252 -9.13 -7.17 -14.35
C THR A 252 -10.01 -8.38 -14.63
N LEU A 253 -9.99 -9.40 -13.78
CA LEU A 253 -10.82 -10.59 -13.94
C LEU A 253 -12.32 -10.26 -13.87
N LEU A 254 -12.72 -9.43 -12.89
CA LEU A 254 -14.11 -9.00 -12.72
C LEU A 254 -14.59 -8.20 -13.93
N GLY A 255 -13.79 -7.23 -14.39
CA GLY A 255 -14.09 -6.43 -15.57
C GLY A 255 -14.29 -7.32 -16.80
N LEU A 256 -13.33 -8.20 -17.09
CA LEU A 256 -13.45 -9.08 -18.27
C LEU A 256 -14.67 -10.02 -18.19
N LYS A 257 -15.09 -10.43 -17.00
CA LYS A 257 -16.30 -11.25 -16.80
C LYS A 257 -17.59 -10.46 -16.87
N SER A 258 -17.56 -9.14 -16.69
CA SER A 258 -18.74 -8.28 -16.73
C SER A 258 -19.10 -7.79 -18.12
N VAL A 259 -18.26 -8.04 -19.14
CA VAL A 259 -18.56 -7.69 -20.53
C VAL A 259 -19.85 -8.36 -20.96
N ALA A 260 -20.78 -7.57 -21.50
CA ALA A 260 -22.07 -8.07 -21.98
C ALA A 260 -21.89 -9.13 -23.10
N PRO A 261 -22.61 -10.26 -23.06
CA PRO A 261 -22.49 -11.32 -24.06
C PRO A 261 -22.68 -10.83 -25.49
N GLU A 262 -23.56 -9.85 -25.69
CA GLU A 262 -23.86 -9.25 -27.00
C GLU A 262 -22.63 -8.58 -27.62
N VAL A 263 -21.77 -7.96 -26.79
CA VAL A 263 -20.51 -7.35 -27.24
C VAL A 263 -19.52 -8.40 -27.69
N ILE A 264 -19.46 -9.53 -26.98
CA ILE A 264 -18.62 -10.66 -27.32
C ILE A 264 -19.07 -11.30 -28.63
N GLU A 265 -20.36 -11.55 -28.77
CA GLU A 265 -20.98 -12.11 -29.99
C GLU A 265 -20.75 -11.20 -31.19
N ALA A 266 -20.97 -9.88 -31.04
CA ALA A 266 -20.68 -8.91 -32.09
C ALA A 266 -19.21 -8.96 -32.54
N GLY A 267 -18.26 -9.09 -31.60
CA GLY A 267 -16.84 -9.28 -31.91
C GLY A 267 -16.57 -10.54 -32.72
N ILE A 268 -17.18 -11.66 -32.34
CA ILE A 268 -17.04 -12.95 -33.03
C ILE A 268 -17.67 -12.87 -34.43
N MET A 269 -18.86 -12.29 -34.56
CA MET A 269 -19.56 -12.13 -35.84
C MET A 269 -18.77 -11.24 -36.83
N ASN A 270 -18.01 -10.27 -36.32
CA ASN A 270 -17.07 -9.47 -37.12
C ASN A 270 -15.75 -10.18 -37.46
N GLY A 271 -15.63 -11.47 -37.17
CA GLY A 271 -14.47 -12.29 -37.52
C GLY A 271 -13.23 -12.08 -36.63
N CYS A 272 -13.39 -11.54 -35.41
CA CYS A 272 -12.29 -11.36 -34.48
C CYS A 272 -11.70 -12.72 -34.06
N ASN A 273 -10.39 -12.88 -34.20
CA ASN A 273 -9.69 -13.98 -33.57
C ASN A 273 -9.57 -13.77 -32.04
N LYS A 274 -9.14 -14.80 -31.28
CA LYS A 274 -9.05 -14.75 -29.80
C LYS A 274 -8.22 -13.58 -29.27
N TYR A 275 -7.16 -13.18 -29.95
CA TYR A 275 -6.33 -12.03 -29.57
C TYR A 275 -7.03 -10.70 -29.87
N GLN A 276 -7.64 -10.59 -31.05
CA GLN A 276 -8.39 -9.41 -31.43
C GLN A 276 -9.61 -9.21 -30.51
N LEU A 277 -10.31 -10.30 -30.18
CA LEU A 277 -11.43 -10.25 -29.24
C LEU A 277 -10.97 -9.73 -27.88
N LEU A 278 -9.84 -10.22 -27.34
CA LEU A 278 -9.30 -9.74 -26.06
C LEU A 278 -8.87 -8.28 -26.12
N PHE A 279 -7.99 -7.91 -27.04
CA PHE A 279 -7.34 -6.61 -27.04
C PHE A 279 -8.15 -5.49 -27.72
N LYS A 280 -9.03 -5.82 -28.66
CA LYS A 280 -9.83 -4.83 -29.41
C LYS A 280 -11.29 -4.74 -28.94
N VAL A 281 -11.79 -5.75 -28.21
CA VAL A 281 -13.17 -5.79 -27.73
C VAL A 281 -13.23 -5.81 -26.21
N LEU A 282 -12.74 -6.86 -25.55
CA LEU A 282 -12.94 -7.09 -24.12
C LEU A 282 -12.24 -6.02 -23.26
N ILE A 283 -10.93 -5.81 -23.43
CA ILE A 283 -10.17 -4.83 -22.66
C ILE A 283 -10.68 -3.39 -22.87
N PRO A 284 -10.95 -2.93 -24.11
CA PRO A 284 -11.52 -1.60 -24.32
C PRO A 284 -12.93 -1.42 -23.76
N SER A 285 -13.77 -2.46 -23.81
CA SER A 285 -15.14 -2.40 -23.24
C SER A 285 -15.12 -2.19 -21.73
N GLU A 286 -14.18 -2.81 -21.02
CA GLU A 286 -14.04 -2.74 -19.56
C GLU A 286 -12.95 -1.77 -19.10
N ARG A 287 -12.57 -0.83 -19.97
CA ARG A 287 -11.54 0.15 -19.66
C ARG A 287 -11.78 0.87 -18.33
N HIS A 288 -13.03 1.23 -18.03
CA HIS A 288 -13.36 1.93 -16.79
C HIS A 288 -13.03 1.10 -15.55
N GLN A 289 -13.42 -0.17 -15.53
CA GLN A 289 -13.16 -1.08 -14.40
C GLN A 289 -11.65 -1.35 -14.23
N ILE A 290 -10.93 -1.52 -15.34
CA ILE A 290 -9.47 -1.70 -15.35
C ILE A 290 -8.77 -0.47 -14.78
N LEU A 291 -9.21 0.74 -15.17
CA LEU A 291 -8.62 1.99 -14.67
C LEU A 291 -8.92 2.26 -13.19
N ILE A 292 -10.07 1.78 -12.67
CA ILE A 292 -10.32 1.74 -11.22
C ILE A 292 -9.27 0.83 -10.55
N GLY A 293 -8.93 -0.29 -11.18
CA GLY A 293 -7.85 -1.17 -10.72
C GLY A 293 -6.50 -0.45 -10.66
N VAL A 294 -6.16 0.31 -11.68
CA VAL A 294 -4.95 1.15 -11.72
C VAL A 294 -4.94 2.16 -10.56
N ASN A 295 -6.09 2.82 -10.32
CA ASN A 295 -6.21 3.75 -9.20
C ASN A 295 -5.94 3.06 -7.85
N GLN A 296 -6.51 1.88 -7.62
CA GLN A 296 -6.27 1.12 -6.39
C GLN A 296 -4.79 0.72 -6.24
N VAL A 297 -4.13 0.32 -7.33
CA VAL A 297 -2.69 0.03 -7.33
C VAL A 297 -1.88 1.24 -6.89
N ILE A 298 -2.14 2.42 -7.46
CA ILE A 298 -1.42 3.66 -7.11
C ILE A 298 -1.58 3.97 -5.62
N MET A 299 -2.80 3.87 -5.08
CA MET A 299 -3.07 4.11 -3.66
C MET A 299 -2.33 3.12 -2.75
N GLN A 300 -2.30 1.84 -3.14
CA GLN A 300 -1.57 0.82 -2.39
C GLN A 300 -0.05 1.00 -2.48
N CYS A 301 0.47 1.41 -3.64
CA CYS A 301 1.89 1.73 -3.78
C CYS A 301 2.30 2.89 -2.87
N LEU A 302 1.49 3.95 -2.76
CA LEU A 302 1.76 5.07 -1.86
C LEU A 302 1.71 4.66 -0.38
N ALA A 303 0.72 3.86 0.02
CA ALA A 303 0.63 3.34 1.38
C ALA A 303 1.85 2.47 1.72
N MET A 304 2.25 1.61 0.79
CA MET A 304 3.39 0.71 1.00
C MET A 304 4.73 1.44 0.94
N ALA A 305 4.86 2.53 0.15
CA ALA A 305 6.06 3.36 0.12
C ALA A 305 6.41 3.95 1.49
N VAL A 306 5.39 4.32 2.29
CA VAL A 306 5.58 4.77 3.66
C VAL A 306 6.01 3.61 4.57
N ILE A 307 5.40 2.44 4.41
CA ILE A 307 5.72 1.26 5.22
C ILE A 307 7.10 0.68 4.85
N ALA A 308 7.49 0.75 3.58
CA ALA A 308 8.80 0.30 3.11
C ALA A 308 9.97 1.07 3.74
N SER A 309 9.73 2.24 4.31
CA SER A 309 10.75 2.98 5.06
C SER A 309 11.29 2.21 6.29
N PHE A 310 10.51 1.29 6.85
CA PHE A 310 10.96 0.41 7.95
C PHE A 310 12.06 -0.57 7.54
N ILE A 311 12.19 -0.84 6.24
CA ILE A 311 13.26 -1.66 5.67
C ILE A 311 14.28 -0.82 4.90
N GLY A 312 14.36 0.48 5.20
CA GLY A 312 15.38 1.39 4.67
C GLY A 312 15.07 1.99 3.29
N ALA A 313 13.85 1.88 2.77
CA ALA A 313 13.47 2.61 1.55
C ALA A 313 13.43 4.12 1.82
N LYS A 314 14.10 4.90 0.95
CA LYS A 314 14.21 6.35 1.07
C LYS A 314 12.93 7.07 0.68
N GLY A 315 12.84 8.36 1.05
CA GLY A 315 11.74 9.25 0.69
C GLY A 315 10.99 9.82 1.89
N LEU A 316 9.80 10.39 1.65
CA LEU A 316 8.97 11.02 2.69
C LEU A 316 8.64 10.08 3.85
N GLY A 317 8.41 8.78 3.57
CA GLY A 317 8.13 7.80 4.60
C GLY A 317 9.29 7.60 5.57
N PHE A 318 10.53 7.58 5.07
CA PHE A 318 11.74 7.46 5.88
C PHE A 318 11.93 8.67 6.81
N ASN A 319 11.76 9.88 6.26
CA ASN A 319 11.87 11.10 7.05
C ASN A 319 10.74 11.20 8.09
N LEU A 320 9.52 10.74 7.74
CA LEU A 320 8.40 10.65 8.68
C LEU A 320 8.70 9.70 9.83
N LEU A 321 9.21 8.49 9.54
CA LEU A 321 9.60 7.52 10.55
C LEU A 321 10.68 8.08 11.48
N LEU A 322 11.67 8.77 10.92
CA LEU A 322 12.74 9.41 11.69
C LEU A 322 12.19 10.51 12.61
N ALA A 323 11.30 11.37 12.11
CA ALA A 323 10.66 12.42 12.90
C ALA A 323 9.80 11.85 14.05
N LEU A 324 9.07 10.77 13.80
CA LEU A 324 8.27 10.08 14.83
C LEU A 324 9.16 9.45 15.90
N ASN A 325 10.25 8.78 15.52
CA ASN A 325 11.19 8.18 16.46
C ASN A 325 11.91 9.24 17.32
N GLN A 326 12.10 10.45 16.78
CA GLN A 326 12.65 11.61 17.50
C GLN A 326 11.61 12.40 18.27
N LEU A 327 10.33 12.01 18.22
CA LEU A 327 9.19 12.73 18.81
C LEU A 327 9.04 14.18 18.30
N ARG A 328 9.53 14.47 17.09
CA ARG A 328 9.36 15.78 16.42
C ARG A 328 8.02 15.82 15.69
N ILE A 329 6.95 15.98 16.45
CA ILE A 329 5.58 15.82 15.94
C ILE A 329 5.23 16.90 14.93
N GLY A 330 5.71 18.15 15.11
CA GLY A 330 5.52 19.23 14.14
C GLY A 330 6.09 18.89 12.76
N GLN A 331 7.30 18.32 12.71
CA GLN A 331 7.93 17.85 11.48
C GLN A 331 7.20 16.63 10.89
N ALA A 332 6.76 15.70 11.74
CA ALA A 332 5.99 14.55 11.29
C ALA A 332 4.67 14.97 10.63
N LEU A 333 3.98 15.99 11.16
CA LEU A 333 2.77 16.54 10.55
C LEU A 333 3.06 17.20 9.20
N GLU A 334 4.14 17.99 9.08
CA GLU A 334 4.54 18.60 7.80
C GLU A 334 4.80 17.54 6.72
N LEU A 335 5.58 16.50 7.06
CA LEU A 335 5.84 15.36 6.17
C LEU A 335 4.56 14.58 5.83
N GLY A 336 3.71 14.35 6.82
CA GLY A 336 2.41 13.71 6.64
C GLY A 336 1.52 14.47 5.65
N ILE A 337 1.47 15.79 5.74
CA ILE A 337 0.74 16.65 4.78
C ILE A 337 1.30 16.49 3.37
N CYS A 338 2.64 16.46 3.20
CA CYS A 338 3.26 16.24 1.90
C CYS A 338 2.87 14.89 1.28
N ILE A 339 2.88 13.81 2.08
CA ILE A 339 2.45 12.47 1.63
C ILE A 339 0.97 12.49 1.22
N VAL A 340 0.12 13.11 2.02
CA VAL A 340 -1.32 13.25 1.72
C VAL A 340 -1.54 14.03 0.42
N LEU A 341 -0.84 15.13 0.22
CA LEU A 341 -0.96 15.93 -1.00
C LEU A 341 -0.59 15.13 -2.24
N ILE A 342 0.51 14.37 -2.20
CA ILE A 342 0.90 13.47 -3.30
C ILE A 342 -0.18 12.41 -3.53
N ALA A 343 -0.65 11.78 -2.46
CA ALA A 343 -1.67 10.74 -2.53
C ALA A 343 -2.97 11.25 -3.19
N VAL A 344 -3.48 12.40 -2.72
CA VAL A 344 -4.71 12.99 -3.26
C VAL A 344 -4.54 13.43 -4.71
N VAL A 345 -3.40 14.00 -5.07
CA VAL A 345 -3.13 14.40 -6.47
C VAL A 345 -3.09 13.17 -7.38
N LEU A 346 -2.35 12.13 -7.02
CA LEU A 346 -2.24 10.91 -7.82
C LEU A 346 -3.58 10.15 -7.90
N ASP A 347 -4.35 10.08 -6.81
CA ASP A 347 -5.72 9.54 -6.80
C ASP A 347 -6.61 10.28 -7.80
N LYS A 348 -6.68 11.61 -7.69
CA LYS A 348 -7.56 12.40 -8.57
C LYS A 348 -7.09 12.41 -10.03
N LEU A 349 -5.79 12.32 -10.29
CA LEU A 349 -5.25 12.17 -11.65
C LEU A 349 -5.64 10.82 -12.25
N SER A 350 -5.49 9.72 -11.50
CA SER A 350 -5.84 8.38 -11.98
C SER A 350 -7.34 8.21 -12.17
N LEU A 351 -8.17 8.69 -11.23
CA LEU A 351 -9.63 8.72 -11.38
C LEU A 351 -10.06 9.61 -12.55
N GLY A 352 -9.44 10.78 -12.73
CA GLY A 352 -9.70 11.65 -13.87
C GLY A 352 -9.40 10.94 -15.20
N TRP A 353 -8.33 10.13 -15.24
CA TRP A 353 -8.02 9.29 -16.39
C TRP A 353 -9.06 8.18 -16.61
N ALA A 354 -9.50 7.52 -15.54
CA ALA A 354 -10.52 6.48 -15.58
C ALA A 354 -11.87 7.01 -16.11
N ASN A 355 -12.27 8.19 -15.68
CA ASN A 355 -13.57 8.79 -16.03
C ASN A 355 -13.54 9.52 -17.38
N LYS A 356 -12.37 9.73 -17.99
CA LYS A 356 -12.26 10.45 -19.26
C LYS A 356 -12.83 9.61 -20.40
N GLN A 357 -13.96 10.04 -20.94
CA GLN A 357 -14.53 9.44 -22.14
C GLN A 357 -13.68 9.78 -23.37
N ILE A 358 -13.42 8.79 -24.21
CA ILE A 358 -12.76 8.97 -25.49
C ILE A 358 -13.86 9.07 -26.54
N ASP A 359 -13.97 10.23 -27.17
CA ASP A 359 -14.85 10.43 -28.29
C ASP A 359 -14.13 9.93 -29.57
N TYR A 360 -14.50 8.73 -30.03
CA TYR A 360 -13.88 8.08 -31.18
C TYR A 360 -14.36 8.65 -32.54
N PHE A 361 -15.47 9.40 -32.53
CA PHE A 361 -16.15 9.85 -33.74
C PHE A 361 -16.03 11.37 -33.98
N ALA A 362 -15.32 12.09 -33.13
CA ALA A 362 -15.15 13.52 -33.31
C ALA A 362 -14.10 13.81 -34.39
N ASP A 363 -14.54 14.39 -35.50
CA ASP A 363 -13.67 15.00 -36.52
C ASP A 363 -13.06 16.29 -35.95
N LEU A 364 -11.99 16.13 -35.17
CA LEU A 364 -11.29 17.23 -34.52
C LEU A 364 -10.12 17.71 -35.38
N SER A 365 -10.00 19.03 -35.60
CA SER A 365 -8.82 19.66 -36.15
C SER A 365 -7.55 19.20 -35.40
N PHE A 366 -6.40 19.10 -36.09
CA PHE A 366 -5.11 18.67 -35.55
C PHE A 366 -4.77 19.31 -34.20
N MET A 367 -5.00 20.62 -34.06
CA MET A 367 -4.74 21.35 -32.82
C MET A 367 -5.67 20.92 -31.66
N LYS A 368 -6.94 20.64 -31.96
CA LYS A 368 -7.90 20.15 -30.94
C LYS A 368 -7.60 18.71 -30.55
N ARG A 369 -7.22 17.87 -31.51
CA ARG A 369 -6.84 16.46 -31.30
C ARG A 369 -5.58 16.33 -30.43
N HIS A 370 -4.60 17.22 -30.63
CA HIS A 370 -3.30 17.20 -29.91
C HIS A 370 -3.19 18.29 -28.84
N LYS A 371 -4.32 18.90 -28.41
CA LYS A 371 -4.33 19.98 -27.42
C LYS A 371 -3.54 19.67 -26.17
N TYR A 372 -3.71 18.48 -25.58
CA TYR A 372 -3.05 18.12 -24.33
C TYR A 372 -1.56 17.84 -24.46
N PRO A 373 -1.09 17.06 -25.46
CA PRO A 373 0.35 16.95 -25.75
C PRO A 373 1.02 18.31 -26.03
N LEU A 374 0.32 19.22 -26.74
CA LEU A 374 0.83 20.56 -27.02
C LEU A 374 0.94 21.42 -25.75
N ILE A 375 -0.05 21.33 -24.85
CA ILE A 375 0.02 22.02 -23.54
C ILE A 375 1.19 21.46 -22.72
N LEU A 376 1.33 20.14 -22.65
CA LEU A 376 2.43 19.51 -21.92
C LEU A 376 3.80 19.92 -22.50
N GLY A 377 3.95 19.87 -23.83
CA GLY A 377 5.15 20.33 -24.52
C GLY A 377 5.46 21.81 -24.27
N GLY A 378 4.44 22.66 -24.29
CA GLY A 378 4.57 24.08 -23.96
C GLY A 378 5.03 24.31 -22.50
N VAL A 379 4.49 23.53 -21.55
CA VAL A 379 4.91 23.59 -20.15
C VAL A 379 6.36 23.12 -19.97
N LEU A 380 6.76 22.03 -20.63
CA LEU A 380 8.14 21.55 -20.60
C LEU A 380 9.11 22.63 -21.11
N ILE A 381 8.81 23.21 -22.26
CA ILE A 381 9.64 24.27 -22.88
C ILE A 381 9.67 25.51 -21.97
N SER A 382 8.52 25.97 -21.47
CA SER A 382 8.47 27.17 -20.61
C SER A 382 9.18 26.95 -19.27
N GLY A 383 9.09 25.76 -18.67
CA GLY A 383 9.79 25.45 -17.42
C GLY A 383 11.32 25.37 -17.61
N ILE A 384 11.78 24.80 -18.72
CA ILE A 384 13.22 24.78 -19.06
C ILE A 384 13.72 26.22 -19.33
N LEU A 385 12.94 27.03 -20.05
CA LEU A 385 13.27 28.44 -20.27
C LEU A 385 13.34 29.24 -18.97
N LEU A 386 12.40 29.04 -18.04
CA LEU A 386 12.43 29.66 -16.73
C LEU A 386 13.67 29.26 -15.92
N ALA A 387 14.03 27.98 -15.95
CA ALA A 387 15.25 27.50 -15.30
C ALA A 387 16.51 28.11 -15.93
N TYR A 388 16.54 28.25 -17.26
CA TYR A 388 17.63 28.90 -17.99
C TYR A 388 17.72 30.40 -17.69
N ILE A 389 16.60 31.12 -17.68
CA ILE A 389 16.54 32.54 -17.26
C ILE A 389 17.02 32.69 -15.82
N GLY A 390 16.59 31.76 -14.93
CA GLY A 390 17.08 31.74 -13.55
C GLY A 390 18.60 31.58 -13.45
N SER A 391 19.22 30.77 -14.29
CA SER A 391 20.69 30.63 -14.31
C SER A 391 21.42 31.91 -14.78
N LEU A 392 20.76 32.73 -15.60
CA LEU A 392 21.28 34.02 -16.01
C LEU A 392 21.12 35.11 -14.95
N LEU A 393 20.00 35.07 -14.21
CA LEU A 393 19.68 36.06 -13.18
C LEU A 393 20.47 35.82 -11.88
N PHE A 394 20.66 34.55 -11.51
CA PHE A 394 21.33 34.13 -10.27
C PHE A 394 22.73 33.59 -10.53
N LYS A 395 23.57 34.36 -11.27
CA LYS A 395 24.91 33.94 -11.71
C LYS A 395 25.84 33.45 -10.58
N ASP A 396 25.71 34.06 -9.40
CA ASP A 396 26.55 33.78 -8.22
C ASP A 396 25.76 33.17 -7.06
N GLY A 397 24.56 32.63 -7.32
CA GLY A 397 23.65 32.15 -6.28
C GLY A 397 22.84 30.92 -6.67
N ILE A 398 21.91 30.56 -5.79
CA ILE A 398 21.01 29.43 -5.98
C ILE A 398 19.93 29.79 -6.99
N ASN A 399 19.80 29.00 -8.04
CA ASN A 399 18.71 29.14 -9.01
C ASN A 399 17.39 28.58 -8.43
N TYR A 400 16.58 29.45 -7.82
CA TYR A 400 15.30 29.07 -7.21
C TYR A 400 14.26 28.56 -8.20
N PHE A 401 14.39 28.80 -9.50
CA PHE A 401 13.51 28.24 -10.52
C PHE A 401 13.88 26.79 -10.88
N TYR A 402 15.11 26.40 -10.54
CA TYR A 402 15.60 25.07 -10.79
C TYR A 402 15.43 24.15 -9.56
N LEU A 403 15.91 24.57 -8.40
CA LEU A 403 15.84 23.82 -7.14
C LEU A 403 15.72 24.80 -5.96
N ILE A 404 14.83 24.51 -5.04
CA ILE A 404 14.79 25.17 -3.72
C ILE A 404 15.55 24.26 -2.76
N PRO A 405 16.72 24.66 -2.23
CA PRO A 405 17.48 23.84 -1.30
C PRO A 405 16.72 23.60 -0.01
N HIS A 406 16.84 22.41 0.55
CA HIS A 406 16.18 22.03 1.80
C HIS A 406 16.47 22.99 2.96
N ASN A 407 17.70 23.49 3.09
CA ASN A 407 18.13 24.43 4.14
C ASN A 407 17.58 25.86 3.97
N LYS A 408 16.96 26.20 2.85
CA LYS A 408 16.31 27.49 2.57
C LYS A 408 14.81 27.39 2.37
N GLY A 409 14.23 26.19 2.50
CA GLY A 409 12.79 25.98 2.54
C GLY A 409 12.18 26.66 3.78
N ILE A 410 10.96 27.14 3.62
CA ILE A 410 10.16 27.60 4.77
C ILE A 410 9.68 26.35 5.48
N THR A 411 9.91 26.24 6.80
CA THR A 411 9.34 25.12 7.57
C THR A 411 8.09 25.57 8.32
N THR A 412 7.06 24.76 8.29
CA THR A 412 5.87 24.93 9.12
C THR A 412 5.96 24.14 10.43
N GLU A 413 7.09 23.47 10.69
CA GLU A 413 7.31 22.66 11.88
C GLU A 413 6.93 23.41 13.17
N ASN A 414 7.44 24.63 13.35
CA ASN A 414 7.15 25.44 14.53
C ASN A 414 5.67 25.81 14.67
N PHE A 415 4.97 26.05 13.56
CA PHE A 415 3.53 26.31 13.57
C PHE A 415 2.75 25.08 14.04
N TRP A 416 3.05 23.92 13.45
CA TRP A 416 2.42 22.66 13.84
C TRP A 416 2.79 22.26 15.27
N GLN A 417 4.06 22.43 15.66
CA GLN A 417 4.50 22.15 17.03
C GLN A 417 3.77 23.03 18.04
N SER A 418 3.61 24.31 17.77
CA SER A 418 2.84 25.22 18.64
C SER A 418 1.37 24.80 18.76
N GLY A 419 0.77 24.32 17.66
CA GLY A 419 -0.59 23.77 17.67
C GLY A 419 -0.69 22.50 18.53
N VAL A 420 0.30 21.62 18.41
CA VAL A 420 0.42 20.39 19.22
C VAL A 420 0.57 20.76 20.70
N ASP A 421 1.49 21.66 21.04
CA ASP A 421 1.75 22.09 22.40
C ASP A 421 0.49 22.73 23.02
N TRP A 422 -0.26 23.51 22.23
CA TRP A 422 -1.54 24.07 22.67
C TRP A 422 -2.57 22.96 22.96
N MET A 423 -2.70 21.94 22.08
CA MET A 423 -3.61 20.83 22.31
C MET A 423 -3.19 20.00 23.53
N VAL A 424 -1.90 19.73 23.67
CA VAL A 424 -1.37 19.02 24.83
C VAL A 424 -1.64 19.80 26.10
N ASN A 425 -1.36 21.09 26.15
CA ASN A 425 -1.55 21.92 27.34
C ASN A 425 -3.03 22.04 27.75
N ASN A 426 -3.96 22.11 26.80
CA ASN A 426 -5.37 22.32 27.08
C ASN A 426 -6.19 21.03 27.22
N TRP A 427 -5.84 19.97 26.48
CA TRP A 427 -6.65 18.75 26.41
C TRP A 427 -6.01 17.55 27.10
N TYR A 428 -4.72 17.61 27.43
CA TYR A 428 -3.95 16.48 27.94
C TYR A 428 -4.57 15.85 29.20
N GLN A 429 -5.01 16.65 30.17
CA GLN A 429 -5.60 16.12 31.41
C GLN A 429 -6.91 15.36 31.16
N GLY A 430 -7.78 15.91 30.30
CA GLY A 430 -9.03 15.26 29.92
C GLY A 430 -8.80 13.99 29.11
N LEU A 431 -7.87 14.05 28.13
CA LEU A 431 -7.51 12.91 27.30
C LEU A 431 -6.81 11.81 28.12
N GLN A 432 -5.92 12.16 29.04
CA GLN A 432 -5.32 11.19 29.94
C GLN A 432 -6.36 10.51 30.87
N GLY A 433 -7.33 11.28 31.37
CA GLY A 433 -8.44 10.72 32.16
C GLY A 433 -9.25 9.72 31.35
N PHE A 434 -9.61 10.09 30.11
CA PHE A 434 -10.30 9.20 29.18
C PHE A 434 -9.46 7.96 28.82
N ASN A 435 -8.18 8.16 28.49
CA ASN A 435 -7.26 7.08 28.16
C ASN A 435 -7.11 6.08 29.31
N LYS A 436 -6.86 6.57 30.53
CA LYS A 436 -6.81 5.73 31.74
C LYS A 436 -8.10 4.96 31.96
N ALA A 437 -9.25 5.63 31.83
CA ALA A 437 -10.54 4.98 31.97
C ALA A 437 -10.75 3.90 30.91
N LEU A 438 -10.42 4.17 29.65
CA LEU A 438 -10.50 3.21 28.55
C LEU A 438 -9.59 1.98 28.79
N ILE A 439 -8.35 2.22 29.20
CA ILE A 439 -7.41 1.13 29.52
C ILE A 439 -7.95 0.28 30.68
N ILE A 440 -8.29 0.91 31.81
CA ILE A 440 -8.61 0.19 33.05
C ILE A 440 -9.96 -0.51 32.94
N TYR A 441 -10.98 0.15 32.41
CA TYR A 441 -12.35 -0.36 32.44
C TYR A 441 -12.76 -1.15 31.21
N VAL A 442 -12.04 -1.01 30.08
CA VAL A 442 -12.41 -1.67 28.82
C VAL A 442 -11.28 -2.58 28.32
N LEU A 443 -10.11 -2.02 28.00
CA LEU A 443 -9.06 -2.79 27.32
C LEU A 443 -8.43 -3.85 28.21
N LEU A 444 -8.08 -3.51 29.45
CA LEU A 444 -7.45 -4.47 30.38
C LEU A 444 -8.37 -5.64 30.75
N PRO A 445 -9.67 -5.43 31.09
CA PRO A 445 -10.61 -6.54 31.26
C PRO A 445 -10.77 -7.40 30.00
N MET A 446 -10.87 -6.79 28.80
CA MET A 446 -10.93 -7.54 27.56
C MET A 446 -9.65 -8.35 27.31
N LYS A 447 -8.49 -7.75 27.46
CA LYS A 447 -7.18 -8.42 27.33
C LYS A 447 -7.09 -9.62 28.26
N ASN A 448 -7.42 -9.43 29.55
CA ASN A 448 -7.40 -10.51 30.54
C ASN A 448 -8.41 -11.63 30.21
N ALA A 449 -9.60 -11.26 29.73
CA ALA A 449 -10.60 -12.23 29.29
C ALA A 449 -10.11 -13.09 28.12
N TYR A 450 -9.44 -12.46 27.12
CA TYR A 450 -8.86 -13.20 26.00
C TYR A 450 -7.68 -14.09 26.43
N LEU A 451 -6.77 -13.58 27.25
CA LEU A 451 -5.61 -14.33 27.74
C LEU A 451 -6.02 -15.50 28.67
N SER A 452 -7.18 -15.39 29.34
CA SER A 452 -7.73 -16.47 30.16
C SER A 452 -8.50 -17.54 29.38
N MET A 453 -8.57 -17.43 28.03
CA MET A 453 -9.23 -18.45 27.21
C MET A 453 -8.33 -19.67 27.03
N PRO A 454 -8.80 -20.89 27.34
CA PRO A 454 -8.10 -22.12 27.01
C PRO A 454 -7.98 -22.30 25.49
N VAL A 455 -6.88 -22.91 25.04
CA VAL A 455 -6.69 -23.26 23.60
C VAL A 455 -7.87 -24.08 23.09
N SER A 456 -8.29 -25.11 23.85
CA SER A 456 -9.43 -25.99 23.51
C SER A 456 -10.73 -25.21 23.29
N ALA A 457 -11.05 -24.27 24.18
CA ALA A 457 -12.26 -23.45 24.06
C ALA A 457 -12.21 -22.55 22.82
N THR A 458 -11.05 -21.94 22.55
CA THR A 458 -10.84 -21.09 21.37
C THR A 458 -10.96 -21.90 20.07
N PHE A 459 -10.40 -23.13 20.03
CA PHE A 459 -10.55 -24.03 18.88
C PHE A 459 -12.03 -24.36 18.63
N VAL A 460 -12.75 -24.75 19.66
CA VAL A 460 -14.19 -25.07 19.54
C VAL A 460 -14.97 -23.86 19.05
N LEU A 461 -14.74 -22.67 19.61
CA LEU A 461 -15.45 -21.46 19.21
C LEU A 461 -15.19 -21.09 17.75
N VAL A 462 -13.91 -20.95 17.37
CA VAL A 462 -13.55 -20.39 16.05
C VAL A 462 -13.78 -21.42 14.94
N MET A 463 -13.47 -22.71 15.17
CA MET A 463 -13.82 -23.78 14.24
C MET A 463 -15.34 -23.98 14.10
N GLY A 464 -16.07 -23.87 15.21
CA GLY A 464 -17.52 -23.95 15.21
C GLY A 464 -18.18 -22.83 14.43
N VAL A 465 -17.71 -21.59 14.58
CA VAL A 465 -18.13 -20.46 13.74
C VAL A 465 -17.78 -20.72 12.27
N GLY A 466 -16.59 -21.20 11.99
CA GLY A 466 -16.17 -21.59 10.65
C GLY A 466 -17.08 -22.66 10.03
N TYR A 467 -17.51 -23.65 10.84
CA TYR A 467 -18.47 -24.68 10.40
C TYR A 467 -19.84 -24.10 10.08
N ILE A 468 -20.37 -23.23 10.94
CA ILE A 468 -21.70 -22.61 10.75
C ILE A 468 -21.74 -21.75 9.47
N ILE A 469 -20.62 -21.06 9.15
CA ILE A 469 -20.53 -20.15 8.00
C ILE A 469 -20.25 -20.92 6.71
N GLY A 470 -19.23 -21.79 6.69
CA GLY A 470 -18.70 -22.42 5.48
C GLY A 470 -18.60 -23.96 5.49
N GLY A 471 -19.22 -24.59 6.51
CA GLY A 471 -19.23 -26.06 6.65
C GLY A 471 -17.87 -26.64 7.08
N ILE A 472 -17.74 -27.96 6.94
CA ILE A 472 -16.57 -28.71 7.45
C ILE A 472 -15.24 -28.27 6.84
N ARG A 473 -15.23 -27.87 5.56
CA ARG A 473 -14.01 -27.41 4.89
C ARG A 473 -13.45 -26.14 5.53
N SER A 474 -14.32 -25.16 5.81
CA SER A 474 -13.94 -23.92 6.50
C SER A 474 -13.48 -24.19 7.93
N ALA A 475 -14.14 -25.08 8.66
CA ALA A 475 -13.74 -25.48 9.99
C ALA A 475 -12.34 -26.10 10.02
N LEU A 476 -12.04 -27.00 9.08
CA LEU A 476 -10.73 -27.65 8.97
C LEU A 476 -9.61 -26.66 8.62
N VAL A 477 -9.85 -25.73 7.68
CA VAL A 477 -8.89 -24.68 7.34
C VAL A 477 -8.59 -23.79 8.54
N VAL A 478 -9.63 -23.34 9.23
CA VAL A 478 -9.51 -22.53 10.45
C VAL A 478 -8.78 -23.29 11.55
N GLY A 479 -9.12 -24.57 11.76
CA GLY A 479 -8.44 -25.45 12.71
C GLY A 479 -6.95 -25.62 12.41
N GLY A 480 -6.59 -25.76 11.13
CA GLY A 480 -5.20 -25.82 10.68
C GLY A 480 -4.40 -24.54 11.01
N PHE A 481 -4.98 -23.35 10.78
CA PHE A 481 -4.34 -22.09 11.16
C PHE A 481 -4.22 -21.92 12.68
N LEU A 482 -5.26 -22.28 13.43
CA LEU A 482 -5.19 -22.24 14.91
C LEU A 482 -4.14 -23.20 15.44
N LEU A 483 -4.04 -24.40 14.88
CA LEU A 483 -3.01 -25.37 15.25
C LEU A 483 -1.62 -24.82 14.98
N PHE A 484 -1.42 -24.22 13.79
CA PHE A 484 -0.16 -23.58 13.43
C PHE A 484 0.23 -22.49 14.45
N ILE A 485 -0.69 -21.57 14.79
CA ILE A 485 -0.43 -20.52 15.78
C ILE A 485 -0.13 -21.14 17.16
N ALA A 486 -0.86 -22.17 17.55
CA ALA A 486 -0.69 -22.81 18.85
C ALA A 486 0.66 -23.56 18.97
N THR A 487 1.20 -24.07 17.84
CA THR A 487 2.49 -24.78 17.79
C THR A 487 3.70 -23.86 17.60
N THR A 488 3.50 -22.56 17.34
CA THR A 488 4.58 -21.59 17.11
C THR A 488 4.93 -20.73 18.34
N GLU A 489 4.41 -21.02 19.53
CA GLU A 489 4.56 -20.22 20.76
C GLU A 489 3.98 -18.79 20.68
N TRP A 490 3.23 -18.49 19.63
CA TRP A 490 2.67 -17.14 19.40
C TRP A 490 1.23 -17.02 19.86
N TRP A 491 0.72 -18.00 20.62
CA TRP A 491 -0.67 -18.06 21.01
C TRP A 491 -1.11 -16.81 21.80
N ASP A 492 -0.37 -16.42 22.84
CA ASP A 492 -0.73 -15.27 23.67
C ASP A 492 -0.63 -13.95 22.89
N ARG A 493 0.32 -13.83 21.97
CA ARG A 493 0.42 -12.68 21.07
C ARG A 493 -0.76 -12.63 20.08
N ALA A 494 -1.19 -13.78 19.58
CA ALA A 494 -2.37 -13.88 18.74
C ALA A 494 -3.66 -13.48 19.49
N LEU A 495 -3.81 -13.88 20.76
CA LEU A 495 -4.93 -13.46 21.60
C LEU A 495 -4.90 -11.94 21.88
N ILE A 496 -3.71 -11.35 22.10
CA ILE A 496 -3.53 -9.90 22.23
C ILE A 496 -3.99 -9.20 20.95
N THR A 497 -3.55 -9.66 19.78
CA THR A 497 -4.00 -9.11 18.50
C THR A 497 -5.51 -9.27 18.30
N ALA A 498 -6.07 -10.42 18.70
CA ALA A 498 -7.49 -10.72 18.58
C ALA A 498 -8.36 -9.75 19.41
N TYR A 499 -7.99 -9.46 20.69
CA TYR A 499 -8.79 -8.52 21.49
C TYR A 499 -8.71 -7.10 20.94
N MET A 500 -7.51 -6.63 20.51
CA MET A 500 -7.34 -5.30 19.92
C MET A 500 -8.18 -5.15 18.64
N THR A 501 -8.11 -6.16 17.76
CA THR A 501 -8.90 -6.18 16.53
C THR A 501 -10.40 -6.21 16.82
N THR A 502 -10.84 -7.02 17.79
CA THR A 502 -12.26 -7.10 18.16
C THR A 502 -12.76 -5.76 18.69
N PHE A 503 -12.00 -5.12 19.56
CA PHE A 503 -12.34 -3.79 20.08
C PHE A 503 -12.44 -2.76 18.93
N GLY A 504 -11.43 -2.69 18.07
CA GLY A 504 -11.42 -1.78 16.92
C GLY A 504 -12.60 -2.00 15.98
N VAL A 505 -12.93 -3.26 15.66
CA VAL A 505 -14.08 -3.61 14.81
C VAL A 505 -15.41 -3.19 15.46
N ILE A 506 -15.60 -3.44 16.74
CA ILE A 506 -16.84 -3.05 17.45
C ILE A 506 -17.01 -1.53 17.43
N VAL A 507 -15.96 -0.78 17.80
CA VAL A 507 -16.01 0.68 17.83
C VAL A 507 -16.27 1.24 16.43
N SER A 508 -15.55 0.77 15.42
CA SER A 508 -15.72 1.20 14.03
C SER A 508 -17.12 0.88 13.49
N ALA A 509 -17.64 -0.31 13.80
CA ALA A 509 -19.00 -0.71 13.39
C ALA A 509 -20.07 0.18 14.04
N VAL A 510 -19.96 0.44 15.35
CA VAL A 510 -20.91 1.32 16.05
C VAL A 510 -20.88 2.73 15.47
N ILE A 511 -19.70 3.33 15.30
CA ILE A 511 -19.55 4.66 14.71
C ILE A 511 -20.09 4.66 13.27
N GLY A 512 -19.72 3.68 12.46
CA GLY A 512 -20.13 3.59 11.06
C GLY A 512 -21.64 3.45 10.88
N ILE A 513 -22.29 2.60 11.70
CA ILE A 513 -23.75 2.41 11.68
C ILE A 513 -24.46 3.70 12.12
N VAL A 514 -24.02 4.33 13.21
CA VAL A 514 -24.64 5.56 13.73
C VAL A 514 -24.48 6.70 12.73
N VAL A 515 -23.27 6.99 12.30
CA VAL A 515 -22.98 8.07 11.34
C VAL A 515 -23.66 7.80 10.00
N GLY A 516 -23.57 6.59 9.48
CA GLY A 516 -24.19 6.21 8.20
C GLY A 516 -25.71 6.34 8.24
N SER A 517 -26.36 5.87 9.33
CA SER A 517 -27.83 5.98 9.48
C SER A 517 -28.31 7.44 9.63
N LEU A 518 -27.58 8.26 10.36
CA LEU A 518 -27.89 9.69 10.50
C LEU A 518 -27.72 10.45 9.18
N CYS A 519 -26.65 10.15 8.44
CA CYS A 519 -26.35 10.80 7.17
C CYS A 519 -27.33 10.41 6.08
N ALA A 520 -27.82 9.17 6.06
CA ALA A 520 -28.79 8.69 5.07
C ALA A 520 -30.11 9.50 5.06
N GLN A 521 -30.41 10.23 6.13
CA GLN A 521 -31.61 11.06 6.23
C GLN A 521 -31.51 12.42 5.51
N LYS A 522 -30.31 12.91 5.20
CA LYS A 522 -30.08 14.23 4.61
C LYS A 522 -29.05 14.16 3.47
N ALA A 523 -29.47 14.49 2.25
CA ALA A 523 -28.61 14.43 1.06
C ALA A 523 -27.33 15.29 1.15
N PHE A 524 -27.39 16.44 1.84
CA PHE A 524 -26.20 17.26 2.09
C PHE A 524 -25.21 16.57 3.03
N ALA A 525 -25.70 16.00 4.14
CA ALA A 525 -24.88 15.26 5.10
C ALA A 525 -24.23 14.04 4.45
N THR A 526 -24.98 13.30 3.62
CA THR A 526 -24.44 12.17 2.84
C THR A 526 -23.28 12.60 1.96
N LYS A 527 -23.44 13.67 1.16
CA LYS A 527 -22.37 14.16 0.28
C LYS A 527 -21.13 14.60 1.06
N PHE A 528 -21.33 15.30 2.17
CA PHE A 528 -20.23 15.77 3.02
C PHE A 528 -19.48 14.60 3.67
N ILE A 529 -20.19 13.64 4.27
CA ILE A 529 -19.56 12.49 4.93
C ILE A 529 -18.89 11.56 3.91
N LEU A 530 -19.49 11.34 2.75
CA LEU A 530 -18.82 10.56 1.70
C LEU A 530 -17.53 11.25 1.25
N LEU A 531 -17.54 12.58 1.07
CA LEU A 531 -16.30 13.33 0.75
C LEU A 531 -15.22 13.15 1.83
N VAL A 532 -15.60 13.21 3.11
CA VAL A 532 -14.68 12.98 4.23
C VAL A 532 -14.16 11.55 4.21
N CYS A 533 -15.04 10.56 4.04
CA CYS A 533 -14.65 9.15 3.98
C CYS A 533 -13.72 8.87 2.80
N ASP A 534 -14.03 9.39 1.61
CA ASP A 534 -13.18 9.25 0.42
C ASP A 534 -11.79 9.86 0.68
N THR A 535 -11.75 11.06 1.29
CA THR A 535 -10.50 11.72 1.63
C THR A 535 -9.70 10.90 2.65
N LEU A 536 -10.36 10.41 3.70
CA LEU A 536 -9.70 9.57 4.71
C LEU A 536 -9.19 8.25 4.12
N GLN A 537 -9.90 7.63 3.19
CA GLN A 537 -9.44 6.40 2.53
C GLN A 537 -8.24 6.61 1.61
N THR A 538 -8.05 7.83 1.08
CA THR A 538 -6.88 8.15 0.25
C THR A 538 -5.60 8.34 1.08
N PHE A 539 -5.72 8.57 2.39
CA PHE A 539 -4.56 8.74 3.27
C PHE A 539 -3.90 7.38 3.55
N PRO A 540 -2.57 7.28 3.43
CA PRO A 540 -1.85 6.12 3.92
C PRO A 540 -2.14 5.91 5.41
N SER A 541 -2.54 4.69 5.78
CA SER A 541 -3.00 4.36 7.14
C SER A 541 -2.00 4.75 8.24
N PHE A 542 -0.71 4.73 7.94
CA PHE A 542 0.35 5.07 8.87
C PHE A 542 0.34 6.54 9.34
N ILE A 543 -0.22 7.45 8.54
CA ILE A 543 -0.29 8.89 8.89
C ILE A 543 -1.25 9.11 10.07
N TYR A 544 -2.26 8.26 10.23
CA TYR A 544 -3.18 8.34 11.37
C TYR A 544 -2.51 8.11 12.72
N LEU A 545 -1.36 7.43 12.74
CA LEU A 545 -0.60 7.25 13.97
C LEU A 545 -0.06 8.56 14.54
N ILE A 546 0.20 9.57 13.71
CA ILE A 546 0.76 10.85 14.17
C ILE A 546 -0.13 11.51 15.23
N PRO A 547 -1.40 11.88 14.95
CA PRO A 547 -2.26 12.49 15.96
C PRO A 547 -2.62 11.51 17.10
N VAL A 548 -2.66 10.21 16.83
CA VAL A 548 -2.98 9.21 17.85
C VAL A 548 -1.84 9.07 18.86
N ILE A 549 -0.59 8.94 18.42
CA ILE A 549 0.59 8.90 19.31
C ILE A 549 0.70 10.21 20.10
N MET A 550 0.41 11.34 19.46
CA MET A 550 0.43 12.64 20.10
C MET A 550 -0.56 12.73 21.28
N LEU A 551 -1.79 12.27 21.08
CA LEU A 551 -2.87 12.43 22.06
C LEU A 551 -2.91 11.31 23.11
N PHE A 552 -2.56 10.09 22.74
CA PHE A 552 -2.69 8.90 23.59
C PHE A 552 -1.35 8.31 24.02
N GLY A 553 -0.23 8.72 23.42
CA GLY A 553 1.08 8.11 23.63
C GLY A 553 1.19 6.73 22.97
N VAL A 554 2.28 6.02 23.24
CA VAL A 554 2.50 4.66 22.72
C VAL A 554 1.95 3.66 23.76
N THR A 555 0.68 3.30 23.63
CA THR A 555 -0.03 2.37 24.53
C THR A 555 -0.98 1.47 23.74
N ASP A 556 -1.62 0.52 24.42
CA ASP A 556 -2.65 -0.33 23.80
C ASP A 556 -3.86 0.48 23.28
N THR A 557 -3.97 1.77 23.60
CA THR A 557 -5.02 2.69 23.12
C THR A 557 -4.66 3.42 21.84
N SER A 558 -3.40 3.50 21.51
CA SER A 558 -2.90 4.14 20.28
C SER A 558 -2.83 3.17 19.12
#